data_cab4f09a59235af49ef17d0820892938
#
_entry.id   cab4f09a59235af49ef17d0820892938
#
_cell.length_a   1.000
_cell.length_b   1.000
_cell.length_c   1.000
_cell.angle_alpha   90.00
_cell.angle_beta   90.00
_cell.angle_gamma   90.00
#
_symmetry.space_group_name_H-M   'P 1'
#
loop_
_entity.id
_entity.type
_entity.pdbx_description
1 polymer ?
#
loop_
_entity_poly.entity_id
_entity_poly.type
_entity_poly.pdbx_seq_one_letter_code
_entity_poly.pdbx_strand_id
1 'polypeptide(L)'
;EKVEGINYHKYGAHIFHTNIKEVWDYLNKYCTFNRFTNSPVANYKGELYSLPFNMYTFNKIWGVITPEEAMAKIDEQRKEIIGEPRNLEEQAISLVGRDIYEKLIKGYTEKQWGRDCKDLPSFIIKRLPVRLTFDNNYFNALYQGIPIGGYTKMVENILDGIEVRLGVDYLKHRDEFDKIADKIIYTGPIDAYFNYSLGTLEYRSVRFENEVLDIPNYQGNAAVNYTDNETPWTRIIEHKWFEFGKDEEGKDLRKTIISKEY
;
A
#
# COMPACT_ATOMS: atom_id res chain seq x y z
N GLU A 1 4.54 -2.15 -16.52
CA GLU A 1 4.85 -1.56 -17.85
C GLU A 1 5.99 -0.55 -17.72
N LYS A 2 6.71 -0.31 -18.81
CA LYS A 2 7.77 0.73 -18.85
C LYS A 2 7.34 1.86 -19.78
N VAL A 3 7.28 3.10 -19.25
CA VAL A 3 6.89 4.30 -19.98
C VAL A 3 7.89 5.41 -19.69
N GLU A 4 8.42 6.09 -20.72
CA GLU A 4 9.46 7.14 -20.60
C GLU A 4 10.67 6.72 -19.74
N GLY A 5 11.05 5.43 -19.80
CA GLY A 5 12.13 4.87 -18.98
C GLY A 5 11.76 4.54 -17.52
N ILE A 6 10.53 4.82 -17.09
CA ILE A 6 10.02 4.60 -15.73
C ILE A 6 9.25 3.28 -15.66
N ASN A 7 9.56 2.43 -14.70
CA ASN A 7 8.74 1.27 -14.38
C ASN A 7 7.44 1.73 -13.71
N TYR A 8 6.36 1.59 -14.44
CA TYR A 8 5.03 2.07 -14.05
C TYR A 8 4.21 0.95 -13.44
N HIS A 9 3.77 1.14 -12.21
CA HIS A 9 2.95 0.18 -11.46
C HIS A 9 1.46 0.38 -11.80
N LYS A 10 1.01 -0.19 -12.93
CA LYS A 10 -0.31 0.03 -13.53
C LYS A 10 -1.49 -0.27 -12.61
N TYR A 11 -1.35 -1.23 -11.73
CA TYR A 11 -2.42 -1.70 -10.84
C TYR A 11 -2.18 -1.31 -9.37
N GLY A 12 -1.48 -0.20 -9.15
CA GLY A 12 -1.11 0.30 -7.84
C GLY A 12 0.30 -0.06 -7.41
N ALA A 13 0.77 0.62 -6.38
CA ALA A 13 2.12 0.43 -5.88
C ALA A 13 2.31 -0.99 -5.31
N HIS A 14 3.28 -1.71 -5.85
CA HIS A 14 3.70 -3.01 -5.36
C HIS A 14 5.12 -2.89 -4.81
N ILE A 15 5.28 -3.14 -3.52
CA ILE A 15 6.57 -3.12 -2.83
C ILE A 15 6.73 -4.49 -2.20
N PHE A 16 7.75 -5.24 -2.64
CA PHE A 16 8.03 -6.53 -2.02
C PHE A 16 8.58 -6.34 -0.61
N HIS A 17 8.03 -7.08 0.34
CA HIS A 17 8.56 -7.13 1.71
C HIS A 17 8.24 -8.48 2.38
N THR A 18 9.16 -8.97 3.21
CA THR A 18 8.99 -10.23 3.94
C THR A 18 9.91 -10.29 5.17
N ASN A 19 9.51 -11.09 6.18
CA ASN A 19 10.38 -11.50 7.27
C ASN A 19 10.95 -12.92 7.06
N ILE A 20 10.49 -13.62 6.01
CA ILE A 20 10.87 -15.02 5.74
C ILE A 20 12.10 -15.02 4.86
N LYS A 21 13.24 -15.39 5.44
CA LYS A 21 14.52 -15.40 4.73
C LYS A 21 14.51 -16.34 3.52
N GLU A 22 13.87 -17.48 3.63
CA GLU A 22 13.77 -18.47 2.55
C GLU A 22 13.05 -17.91 1.33
N VAL A 23 12.01 -17.09 1.53
CA VAL A 23 11.28 -16.40 0.44
C VAL A 23 12.18 -15.35 -0.21
N TRP A 24 12.89 -14.57 0.60
CA TRP A 24 13.85 -13.57 0.12
C TRP A 24 14.95 -14.22 -0.71
N ASP A 25 15.59 -15.28 -0.18
CA ASP A 25 16.67 -16.01 -0.86
C ASP A 25 16.19 -16.68 -2.14
N TYR A 26 14.94 -17.20 -2.14
CA TYR A 26 14.35 -17.81 -3.32
C TYR A 26 14.17 -16.80 -4.45
N LEU A 27 13.57 -15.64 -4.18
CA LEU A 27 13.33 -14.61 -5.18
C LEU A 27 14.63 -13.98 -5.71
N ASN A 28 15.67 -13.87 -4.87
CA ASN A 28 16.97 -13.37 -5.29
C ASN A 28 17.72 -14.31 -6.27
N LYS A 29 17.20 -15.52 -6.54
CA LYS A 29 17.68 -16.35 -7.64
C LYS A 29 17.19 -15.86 -9.01
N TYR A 30 16.10 -15.09 -9.05
CA TYR A 30 15.40 -14.68 -10.26
C TYR A 30 15.48 -13.18 -10.54
N CYS A 31 15.77 -12.37 -9.52
CA CYS A 31 15.95 -10.92 -9.66
C CYS A 31 16.89 -10.40 -8.57
N THR A 32 17.33 -9.15 -8.73
CA THR A 32 17.99 -8.38 -7.68
C THR A 32 17.03 -7.29 -7.21
N PHE A 33 16.85 -7.16 -5.90
CA PHE A 33 16.06 -6.07 -5.34
C PHE A 33 16.91 -4.82 -5.12
N ASN A 34 16.32 -3.65 -5.35
CA ASN A 34 16.94 -2.40 -4.94
C ASN A 34 16.76 -2.18 -3.41
N ARG A 35 17.28 -1.08 -2.89
CA ARG A 35 17.20 -0.73 -1.47
C ARG A 35 15.98 0.16 -1.14
N PHE A 36 14.93 0.13 -1.92
CA PHE A 36 13.77 0.97 -1.67
C PHE A 36 13.17 0.65 -0.30
N THR A 37 13.00 1.71 0.51
CA THR A 37 12.32 1.65 1.80
C THR A 37 11.04 2.45 1.70
N ASN A 38 9.91 1.81 1.99
CA ASN A 38 8.62 2.47 1.90
C ASN A 38 8.43 3.47 3.04
N SER A 39 8.46 4.76 2.73
CA SER A 39 8.31 5.87 3.69
C SER A 39 7.26 6.85 3.17
N PRO A 40 5.97 6.48 3.17
CA PRO A 40 4.91 7.34 2.66
C PRO A 40 4.72 8.57 3.55
N VAL A 41 4.18 9.63 2.95
CA VAL A 41 3.84 10.88 3.62
C VAL A 41 2.34 11.08 3.58
N ALA A 42 1.74 11.58 4.65
CA ALA A 42 0.37 12.05 4.65
C ALA A 42 0.32 13.56 4.42
N ASN A 43 -0.59 14.00 3.56
CA ASN A 43 -0.97 15.39 3.36
C ASN A 43 -2.38 15.60 3.90
N TYR A 44 -2.51 16.41 4.94
CA TYR A 44 -3.78 16.86 5.48
C TYR A 44 -3.90 18.37 5.26
N LYS A 45 -4.67 18.77 4.23
CA LYS A 45 -4.91 20.19 3.90
C LYS A 45 -3.63 21.04 3.78
N GLY A 46 -2.59 20.47 3.16
CA GLY A 46 -1.28 21.10 2.97
C GLY A 46 -0.28 20.91 4.12
N GLU A 47 -0.69 20.36 5.24
CA GLU A 47 0.23 19.94 6.31
C GLU A 47 0.76 18.53 6.05
N LEU A 48 2.08 18.34 6.12
CA LEU A 48 2.73 17.06 5.87
C LEU A 48 3.07 16.34 7.18
N TYR A 49 2.81 15.02 7.19
CA TYR A 49 3.06 14.13 8.32
C TYR A 49 3.76 12.87 7.86
N SER A 50 4.65 12.32 8.70
CA SER A 50 5.27 11.02 8.45
C SER A 50 4.29 9.88 8.65
N LEU A 51 4.43 8.82 7.83
CA LEU A 51 3.80 7.53 8.02
C LEU A 51 4.88 6.44 8.06
N PRO A 52 4.72 5.37 8.88
CA PRO A 52 3.63 5.10 9.82
C PRO A 52 3.55 6.15 10.94
N PHE A 53 2.50 6.08 11.78
CA PHE A 53 2.40 6.98 12.94
C PHE A 53 3.57 6.71 13.90
N ASN A 54 4.48 7.66 13.97
CA ASN A 54 5.74 7.55 14.70
C ASN A 54 6.07 8.86 15.45
N MET A 55 7.23 8.94 16.06
CA MET A 55 7.60 10.11 16.83
C MET A 55 7.66 11.42 16.02
N TYR A 56 7.94 11.36 14.70
CA TYR A 56 7.82 12.58 13.85
C TYR A 56 6.37 13.01 13.72
N THR A 57 5.43 12.07 13.56
CA THR A 57 3.98 12.36 13.52
C THR A 57 3.51 12.97 14.83
N PHE A 58 3.88 12.36 15.96
CA PHE A 58 3.47 12.82 17.30
C PHE A 58 4.07 14.18 17.64
N ASN A 59 5.35 14.40 17.31
CA ASN A 59 5.99 15.71 17.47
C ASN A 59 5.27 16.78 16.64
N LYS A 60 4.95 16.47 15.37
CA LYS A 60 4.28 17.43 14.48
C LYS A 60 2.89 17.82 14.97
N ILE A 61 2.12 16.89 15.57
CA ILE A 61 0.74 17.12 16.03
C ILE A 61 0.74 17.75 17.43
N TRP A 62 1.56 17.25 18.35
CA TRP A 62 1.48 17.59 19.78
C TRP A 62 2.69 18.34 20.32
N GLY A 63 3.78 18.47 19.55
CA GLY A 63 5.03 19.08 20.01
C GLY A 63 5.82 18.21 21.00
N VAL A 64 5.43 16.94 21.19
CA VAL A 64 6.10 16.01 22.11
C VAL A 64 7.47 15.58 21.58
N ILE A 65 8.42 15.30 22.48
CA ILE A 65 9.79 14.95 22.12
C ILE A 65 10.11 13.51 22.55
N THR A 66 9.50 13.03 23.63
CA THR A 66 9.78 11.71 24.18
C THR A 66 8.66 10.72 23.92
N PRO A 67 8.96 9.40 23.87
CA PRO A 67 7.94 8.34 23.82
C PRO A 67 6.93 8.41 24.96
N GLU A 68 7.37 8.78 26.17
CA GLU A 68 6.51 8.92 27.35
C GLU A 68 5.47 10.02 27.16
N GLU A 69 5.89 11.20 26.68
CA GLU A 69 4.98 12.30 26.37
C GLU A 69 3.97 11.92 25.27
N ALA A 70 4.42 11.22 24.22
CA ALA A 70 3.55 10.75 23.14
C ALA A 70 2.51 9.76 23.67
N MET A 71 2.92 8.78 24.49
CA MET A 71 2.01 7.84 25.11
C MET A 71 1.01 8.52 26.06
N ALA A 72 1.46 9.50 26.84
CA ALA A 72 0.56 10.26 27.72
C ALA A 72 -0.54 10.98 26.93
N LYS A 73 -0.23 11.52 25.74
CA LYS A 73 -1.21 12.12 24.83
C LYS A 73 -2.20 11.10 24.27
N ILE A 74 -1.71 9.95 23.82
CA ILE A 74 -2.56 8.86 23.35
C ILE A 74 -3.46 8.37 24.50
N ASP A 75 -2.89 8.16 25.69
CA ASP A 75 -3.61 7.68 26.88
C ASP A 75 -4.67 8.67 27.38
N GLU A 76 -4.42 9.96 27.23
CA GLU A 76 -5.39 11.01 27.53
C GLU A 76 -6.61 10.91 26.61
N GLN A 77 -6.38 10.83 25.30
CA GLN A 77 -7.44 10.87 24.29
C GLN A 77 -8.23 9.57 24.17
N ARG A 78 -7.58 8.42 24.32
CA ARG A 78 -8.28 7.13 24.23
C ARG A 78 -9.25 6.85 25.37
N LYS A 79 -9.17 7.62 26.49
CA LYS A 79 -10.13 7.51 27.61
C LYS A 79 -11.57 7.78 27.24
N GLU A 80 -11.82 8.43 26.11
CA GLU A 80 -13.18 8.65 25.59
C GLU A 80 -13.84 7.33 25.15
N ILE A 81 -13.05 6.29 24.84
CA ILE A 81 -13.55 4.99 24.42
C ILE A 81 -13.75 4.13 25.68
N ILE A 82 -15.02 3.80 25.94
CA ILE A 82 -15.43 3.01 27.08
C ILE A 82 -15.69 1.56 26.65
N GLY A 83 -14.93 0.61 27.18
CA GLY A 83 -15.05 -0.81 26.85
C GLY A 83 -14.35 -1.20 25.56
N GLU A 84 -14.81 -2.28 24.92
CA GLU A 84 -14.26 -2.76 23.66
C GLU A 84 -14.72 -1.88 22.49
N PRO A 85 -13.84 -1.50 21.57
CA PRO A 85 -14.19 -0.70 20.39
C PRO A 85 -15.22 -1.41 19.49
N ARG A 86 -16.32 -0.77 19.18
CA ARG A 86 -17.45 -1.33 18.43
C ARG A 86 -17.31 -1.18 16.92
N ASN A 87 -16.56 -0.18 16.47
CA ASN A 87 -16.40 0.18 15.07
C ASN A 87 -14.96 0.70 14.80
N LEU A 88 -14.69 1.05 13.53
CA LEU A 88 -13.37 1.51 13.11
C LEU A 88 -12.97 2.84 13.79
N GLU A 89 -13.89 3.81 13.96
CA GLU A 89 -13.61 5.07 14.64
C GLU A 89 -13.10 4.82 16.05
N GLU A 90 -13.88 4.08 16.85
CA GLU A 90 -13.52 3.78 18.24
C GLU A 90 -12.20 2.99 18.33
N GLN A 91 -11.97 2.05 17.41
CA GLN A 91 -10.71 1.30 17.35
C GLN A 91 -9.53 2.22 17.01
N ALA A 92 -9.67 3.12 16.04
CA ALA A 92 -8.62 4.07 15.69
C ALA A 92 -8.26 4.99 16.86
N ILE A 93 -9.27 5.58 17.51
CA ILE A 93 -9.07 6.47 18.65
C ILE A 93 -8.40 5.72 19.82
N SER A 94 -8.79 4.46 20.06
CA SER A 94 -8.15 3.64 21.09
C SER A 94 -6.67 3.35 20.82
N LEU A 95 -6.24 3.36 19.55
CA LEU A 95 -4.86 3.09 19.15
C LEU A 95 -3.98 4.34 19.12
N VAL A 96 -4.49 5.45 18.58
CA VAL A 96 -3.67 6.63 18.26
C VAL A 96 -4.21 7.96 18.83
N GLY A 97 -5.38 7.95 19.47
CA GLY A 97 -6.06 9.15 19.95
C GLY A 97 -6.88 9.87 18.86
N ARG A 98 -7.75 10.79 19.31
CA ARG A 98 -8.70 11.50 18.44
C ARG A 98 -8.01 12.42 17.43
N ASP A 99 -6.99 13.15 17.83
CA ASP A 99 -6.34 14.12 16.92
C ASP A 99 -5.75 13.45 15.70
N ILE A 100 -5.10 12.30 15.87
CA ILE A 100 -4.52 11.52 14.76
C ILE A 100 -5.63 10.87 13.94
N TYR A 101 -6.68 10.34 14.59
CA TYR A 101 -7.83 9.79 13.90
C TYR A 101 -8.48 10.83 12.97
N GLU A 102 -8.82 12.01 13.47
CA GLU A 102 -9.50 13.07 12.70
C GLU A 102 -8.64 13.58 11.53
N LYS A 103 -7.34 13.77 11.76
CA LYS A 103 -6.45 14.34 10.73
C LYS A 103 -5.98 13.30 9.72
N LEU A 104 -5.62 12.10 10.15
CA LEU A 104 -4.80 11.19 9.33
C LEU A 104 -5.49 9.88 8.97
N ILE A 105 -6.62 9.52 9.61
CA ILE A 105 -7.29 8.24 9.37
C ILE A 105 -8.67 8.44 8.76
N LYS A 106 -9.50 9.27 9.38
CA LYS A 106 -10.92 9.39 9.07
C LYS A 106 -11.18 9.64 7.59
N GLY A 107 -10.75 10.78 7.07
CA GLY A 107 -11.04 11.17 5.69
C GLY A 107 -10.45 10.22 4.64
N TYR A 108 -9.25 9.70 4.91
CA TYR A 108 -8.62 8.69 4.06
C TYR A 108 -9.45 7.41 4.00
N THR A 109 -9.87 6.90 5.16
CA THR A 109 -10.65 5.66 5.28
C THR A 109 -12.04 5.81 4.68
N GLU A 110 -12.72 6.92 4.95
CA GLU A 110 -14.06 7.20 4.41
C GLU A 110 -14.06 7.28 2.88
N LYS A 111 -13.02 7.88 2.27
CA LYS A 111 -12.84 7.87 0.81
C LYS A 111 -12.63 6.46 0.27
N GLN A 112 -11.77 5.66 0.90
CA GLN A 112 -11.51 4.29 0.45
C GLN A 112 -12.74 3.39 0.52
N TRP A 113 -13.52 3.51 1.59
CA TRP A 113 -14.65 2.63 1.83
C TRP A 113 -15.99 3.19 1.34
N GLY A 114 -16.07 4.52 1.10
CA GLY A 114 -17.32 5.20 0.73
C GLY A 114 -18.38 5.09 1.83
N ARG A 115 -17.95 4.96 3.10
CA ARG A 115 -18.78 4.83 4.30
C ARG A 115 -18.17 5.60 5.44
N ASP A 116 -18.99 6.05 6.38
CA ASP A 116 -18.53 6.63 7.65
C ASP A 116 -17.74 5.58 8.44
N CYS A 117 -16.67 6.01 9.11
CA CYS A 117 -15.85 5.12 9.95
C CYS A 117 -16.65 4.44 11.07
N LYS A 118 -17.76 5.02 11.51
CA LYS A 118 -18.68 4.43 12.51
C LYS A 118 -19.42 3.20 11.98
N ASP A 119 -19.60 3.11 10.67
CA ASP A 119 -20.30 2.01 10.01
C ASP A 119 -19.34 0.90 9.55
N LEU A 120 -18.03 1.06 9.81
CA LEU A 120 -17.01 0.10 9.44
C LEU A 120 -16.60 -0.76 10.64
N PRO A 121 -16.33 -2.07 10.42
CA PRO A 121 -15.88 -2.96 11.50
C PRO A 121 -14.53 -2.57 12.09
N SER A 122 -14.37 -2.72 13.40
CA SER A 122 -13.15 -2.37 14.13
C SER A 122 -11.90 -3.12 13.65
N PHE A 123 -12.05 -4.36 13.14
CA PHE A 123 -10.92 -5.19 12.73
C PHE A 123 -10.14 -4.64 11.53
N ILE A 124 -10.75 -3.78 10.71
CA ILE A 124 -10.10 -3.18 9.51
C ILE A 124 -8.81 -2.44 9.88
N ILE A 125 -8.82 -1.71 11.01
CA ILE A 125 -7.68 -0.90 11.44
C ILE A 125 -6.90 -1.52 12.62
N LYS A 126 -7.23 -2.71 13.04
CA LYS A 126 -6.63 -3.36 14.23
C LYS A 126 -5.10 -3.52 14.14
N ARG A 127 -4.54 -3.54 12.93
CA ARG A 127 -3.10 -3.72 12.66
C ARG A 127 -2.39 -2.41 12.28
N LEU A 128 -2.96 -1.28 12.63
CA LEU A 128 -2.34 0.02 12.34
C LEU A 128 -0.95 0.11 12.98
N PRO A 129 0.11 0.39 12.21
CA PRO A 129 1.44 0.48 12.78
C PRO A 129 1.60 1.80 13.56
N VAL A 130 1.82 1.68 14.86
CA VAL A 130 2.13 2.78 15.79
C VAL A 130 3.50 2.53 16.37
N ARG A 131 4.40 3.51 16.30
CA ARG A 131 5.80 3.38 16.73
C ARG A 131 6.23 4.54 17.59
N LEU A 132 6.80 4.21 18.75
CA LEU A 132 7.41 5.20 19.64
C LEU A 132 8.91 5.40 19.33
N THR A 133 9.24 5.43 18.03
CA THR A 133 10.58 5.63 17.49
C THR A 133 10.52 6.62 16.33
N PHE A 134 11.67 7.17 15.93
CA PHE A 134 11.83 8.04 14.76
C PHE A 134 12.10 7.23 13.48
N ASP A 135 11.39 6.13 13.28
CA ASP A 135 11.53 5.26 12.12
C ASP A 135 10.39 5.48 11.12
N ASN A 136 10.72 5.94 9.91
CA ASN A 136 9.78 6.20 8.81
C ASN A 136 9.57 4.98 7.91
N ASN A 137 10.24 3.84 8.15
CA ASN A 137 9.97 2.64 7.38
C ASN A 137 8.57 2.13 7.69
N TYR A 138 7.69 2.11 6.68
CA TYR A 138 6.29 1.70 6.87
C TYR A 138 6.16 0.23 7.26
N PHE A 139 7.01 -0.64 6.71
CA PHE A 139 6.97 -2.07 6.99
C PHE A 139 7.86 -2.45 8.19
N ASN A 140 7.42 -3.46 8.95
CA ASN A 140 8.25 -4.12 9.97
C ASN A 140 9.06 -5.29 9.39
N ALA A 141 9.15 -5.37 8.07
CA ALA A 141 9.83 -6.46 7.38
C ALA A 141 11.34 -6.26 7.39
N LEU A 142 12.08 -7.36 7.61
CA LEU A 142 13.54 -7.39 7.54
C LEU A 142 14.07 -7.16 6.11
N TYR A 143 13.30 -7.63 5.12
CA TYR A 143 13.65 -7.57 3.71
C TYR A 143 12.57 -6.78 2.97
N GLN A 144 12.95 -5.81 2.16
CA GLN A 144 12.06 -5.08 1.28
C GLN A 144 12.82 -4.49 0.09
N GLY A 145 12.10 -4.19 -0.97
CA GLY A 145 12.67 -3.57 -2.16
C GLY A 145 11.76 -3.68 -3.38
N ILE A 146 12.22 -3.10 -4.46
CA ILE A 146 11.62 -3.23 -5.78
C ILE A 146 12.55 -4.05 -6.65
N PRO A 147 12.06 -5.06 -7.40
CA PRO A 147 12.90 -5.83 -8.30
C PRO A 147 13.43 -4.93 -9.42
N ILE A 148 14.76 -4.92 -9.59
CA ILE A 148 15.41 -4.16 -10.67
C ILE A 148 14.96 -4.76 -12.01
N GLY A 149 14.53 -3.92 -12.94
CA GLY A 149 13.90 -4.33 -14.20
C GLY A 149 12.39 -4.60 -14.12
N GLY A 150 11.79 -4.47 -12.93
CA GLY A 150 10.36 -4.57 -12.68
C GLY A 150 9.85 -5.98 -12.39
N TYR A 151 8.62 -6.05 -11.90
CA TYR A 151 7.98 -7.31 -11.50
C TYR A 151 7.72 -8.27 -12.66
N THR A 152 7.39 -7.75 -13.85
CA THR A 152 7.17 -8.60 -15.03
C THR A 152 8.40 -9.42 -15.34
N LYS A 153 9.59 -8.80 -15.34
CA LYS A 153 10.84 -9.48 -15.60
C LYS A 153 11.17 -10.55 -14.54
N MET A 154 10.92 -10.25 -13.27
CA MET A 154 11.08 -11.22 -12.19
C MET A 154 10.18 -12.44 -12.40
N VAL A 155 8.89 -12.21 -12.73
CA VAL A 155 7.93 -13.31 -12.97
C VAL A 155 8.31 -14.13 -14.21
N GLU A 156 8.73 -13.49 -15.30
CA GLU A 156 9.25 -14.18 -16.49
C GLU A 156 10.42 -15.10 -16.14
N ASN A 157 11.37 -14.63 -15.33
CA ASN A 157 12.51 -15.44 -14.91
C ASN A 157 12.09 -16.64 -14.02
N ILE A 158 11.07 -16.46 -13.15
CA ILE A 158 10.51 -17.55 -12.32
C ILE A 158 9.83 -18.61 -13.19
N LEU A 159 9.18 -18.18 -14.27
CA LEU A 159 8.41 -19.05 -15.17
C LEU A 159 9.27 -19.62 -16.31
N ASP A 160 10.58 -19.38 -16.33
CA ASP A 160 11.46 -19.93 -17.35
C ASP A 160 11.37 -21.47 -17.43
N GLY A 161 11.14 -21.98 -18.63
CA GLY A 161 10.92 -23.41 -18.87
C GLY A 161 9.52 -23.93 -18.49
N ILE A 162 8.61 -23.08 -18.03
CA ILE A 162 7.21 -23.43 -17.70
C ILE A 162 6.28 -22.94 -18.81
N GLU A 163 5.36 -23.80 -19.28
CA GLU A 163 4.36 -23.38 -20.27
C GLU A 163 3.41 -22.32 -19.66
N VAL A 164 3.30 -21.17 -20.32
CA VAL A 164 2.41 -20.07 -19.92
C VAL A 164 1.43 -19.78 -21.05
N ARG A 165 0.14 -19.81 -20.74
CA ARG A 165 -0.95 -19.43 -21.68
C ARG A 165 -1.63 -18.17 -21.17
N LEU A 166 -1.46 -17.07 -21.89
CA LEU A 166 -2.11 -15.78 -21.58
C LEU A 166 -3.48 -15.67 -22.26
N GLY A 167 -4.35 -14.82 -21.66
CA GLY A 167 -5.70 -14.57 -22.20
C GLY A 167 -6.66 -15.75 -22.06
N VAL A 168 -6.35 -16.69 -21.15
CA VAL A 168 -7.18 -17.89 -20.89
C VAL A 168 -7.96 -17.72 -19.60
N ASP A 169 -9.26 -17.86 -19.69
CA ASP A 169 -10.16 -17.90 -18.53
C ASP A 169 -10.38 -19.38 -18.16
N TYR A 170 -9.76 -19.81 -17.04
CA TYR A 170 -9.88 -21.19 -16.56
C TYR A 170 -11.34 -21.63 -16.36
N LEU A 171 -12.21 -20.76 -15.84
CA LEU A 171 -13.59 -21.14 -15.55
C LEU A 171 -14.41 -21.47 -16.82
N LYS A 172 -14.04 -20.88 -17.96
CA LYS A 172 -14.66 -21.20 -19.26
C LYS A 172 -14.14 -22.49 -19.90
N HIS A 173 -12.97 -22.94 -19.46
CA HIS A 173 -12.29 -24.11 -20.02
C HIS A 173 -11.97 -25.17 -18.95
N ARG A 174 -12.72 -25.19 -17.85
CA ARG A 174 -12.49 -26.05 -16.69
C ARG A 174 -12.38 -27.53 -17.08
N ASP A 175 -13.32 -28.03 -17.87
CA ASP A 175 -13.35 -29.45 -18.31
C ASP A 175 -12.11 -29.88 -19.11
N GLU A 176 -11.47 -28.92 -19.78
CA GLU A 176 -10.23 -29.15 -20.53
C GLU A 176 -9.03 -29.18 -19.57
N PHE A 177 -8.90 -28.16 -18.72
CA PHE A 177 -7.72 -28.00 -17.85
C PHE A 177 -7.69 -28.97 -16.69
N ASP A 178 -8.84 -29.38 -16.18
CA ASP A 178 -8.93 -30.39 -15.10
C ASP A 178 -8.41 -31.77 -15.55
N LYS A 179 -8.32 -32.01 -16.85
CA LYS A 179 -7.80 -33.29 -17.40
C LYS A 179 -6.29 -33.31 -17.61
N ILE A 180 -5.65 -32.16 -17.63
CA ILE A 180 -4.21 -32.08 -17.97
C ILE A 180 -3.33 -31.79 -16.75
N ALA A 181 -3.91 -31.60 -15.56
CA ALA A 181 -3.18 -31.28 -14.34
C ALA A 181 -3.61 -32.18 -13.17
N ASP A 182 -2.65 -32.71 -12.43
CA ASP A 182 -2.89 -33.50 -11.23
C ASP A 182 -3.40 -32.63 -10.06
N LYS A 183 -3.03 -31.35 -10.04
CA LYS A 183 -3.47 -30.35 -9.05
C LYS A 183 -3.66 -29.02 -9.71
N ILE A 184 -4.72 -28.32 -9.31
CA ILE A 184 -5.07 -26.98 -9.76
C ILE A 184 -5.00 -26.01 -8.58
N ILE A 185 -4.27 -24.92 -8.79
CA ILE A 185 -4.22 -23.79 -7.85
C ILE A 185 -4.92 -22.62 -8.53
N TYR A 186 -6.17 -22.38 -8.12
CA TYR A 186 -6.97 -21.29 -8.65
C TYR A 186 -6.79 -20.04 -7.77
N THR A 187 -6.28 -18.95 -8.36
CA THR A 187 -6.03 -17.68 -7.66
C THR A 187 -7.00 -16.58 -8.06
N GLY A 188 -8.05 -16.91 -8.85
CA GLY A 188 -9.12 -15.99 -9.21
C GLY A 188 -10.17 -15.83 -8.09
N PRO A 189 -11.27 -15.11 -8.34
CA PRO A 189 -12.34 -14.89 -7.36
C PRO A 189 -12.96 -16.21 -6.91
N ILE A 190 -12.98 -16.45 -5.60
CA ILE A 190 -13.47 -17.72 -5.04
C ILE A 190 -14.97 -17.92 -5.25
N ASP A 191 -15.75 -16.86 -5.19
CA ASP A 191 -17.19 -16.88 -5.47
C ASP A 191 -17.48 -17.29 -6.92
N ALA A 192 -16.70 -16.78 -7.88
CA ALA A 192 -16.78 -17.19 -9.28
C ALA A 192 -16.42 -18.68 -9.47
N TYR A 193 -15.41 -19.19 -8.73
CA TYR A 193 -15.05 -20.60 -8.76
C TYR A 193 -16.22 -21.51 -8.42
N PHE A 194 -17.07 -21.10 -7.47
CA PHE A 194 -18.27 -21.80 -7.05
C PHE A 194 -19.55 -21.32 -7.74
N ASN A 195 -19.43 -20.68 -8.92
CA ASN A 195 -20.56 -20.17 -9.71
C ASN A 195 -21.51 -19.27 -8.87
N TYR A 196 -20.96 -18.49 -7.95
CA TYR A 196 -21.73 -17.59 -7.07
C TYR A 196 -22.84 -18.29 -6.28
N SER A 197 -22.71 -19.58 -6.00
CA SER A 197 -23.74 -20.40 -5.35
C SER A 197 -24.14 -19.93 -3.93
N LEU A 198 -23.25 -19.18 -3.27
CA LEU A 198 -23.50 -18.54 -1.96
C LEU A 198 -23.63 -17.01 -2.06
N GLY A 199 -23.81 -16.48 -3.27
CA GLY A 199 -23.81 -15.06 -3.57
C GLY A 199 -22.43 -14.53 -3.93
N THR A 200 -22.36 -13.23 -4.23
CA THR A 200 -21.13 -12.51 -4.58
C THR A 200 -20.47 -11.94 -3.33
N LEU A 201 -19.15 -11.98 -3.29
CA LEU A 201 -18.37 -11.27 -2.27
C LEU A 201 -18.31 -9.78 -2.61
N GLU A 202 -18.47 -8.94 -1.61
CA GLU A 202 -18.30 -7.50 -1.77
C GLU A 202 -16.80 -7.13 -1.81
N TYR A 203 -16.42 -6.25 -2.72
CA TYR A 203 -15.11 -5.65 -2.80
C TYR A 203 -15.18 -4.19 -3.25
N ARG A 204 -14.08 -3.46 -3.09
CA ARG A 204 -13.94 -2.10 -3.57
C ARG A 204 -13.02 -2.07 -4.78
N SER A 205 -13.47 -1.37 -5.82
CA SER A 205 -12.62 -1.08 -6.99
C SER A 205 -11.76 0.14 -6.72
N VAL A 206 -10.56 0.12 -7.25
CA VAL A 206 -9.65 1.26 -7.25
C VAL A 206 -9.55 1.77 -8.68
N ARG A 207 -9.68 3.09 -8.86
CA ARG A 207 -9.50 3.77 -10.13
C ARG A 207 -8.23 4.60 -10.11
N PHE A 208 -7.44 4.49 -11.17
CA PHE A 208 -6.22 5.27 -11.34
C PHE A 208 -6.37 6.27 -12.49
N GLU A 209 -5.99 7.51 -12.25
CA GLU A 209 -5.76 8.51 -13.29
C GLU A 209 -4.26 8.73 -13.42
N ASN A 210 -3.72 8.40 -14.59
CA ASN A 210 -2.28 8.38 -14.84
C ASN A 210 -1.89 9.53 -15.74
N GLU A 211 -0.79 10.22 -15.41
CA GLU A 211 -0.30 11.37 -16.15
C GLU A 211 1.22 11.33 -16.27
N VAL A 212 1.72 11.53 -17.49
CA VAL A 212 3.14 11.74 -17.75
C VAL A 212 3.41 13.24 -17.73
N LEU A 213 4.29 13.66 -16.86
CA LEU A 213 4.66 15.07 -16.66
C LEU A 213 6.07 15.35 -17.16
N ASP A 214 6.24 16.43 -17.90
CA ASP A 214 7.56 16.90 -18.38
C ASP A 214 8.26 17.76 -17.33
N ILE A 215 8.39 17.18 -16.14
CA ILE A 215 9.09 17.75 -14.98
C ILE A 215 9.92 16.66 -14.30
N PRO A 216 11.06 16.99 -13.69
CA PRO A 216 11.92 15.99 -13.06
C PRO A 216 11.43 15.47 -11.70
N ASN A 217 10.49 16.17 -11.06
CA ASN A 217 10.00 15.82 -9.73
C ASN A 217 8.65 16.49 -9.49
N TYR A 218 7.67 15.72 -9.06
CA TYR A 218 6.33 16.23 -8.76
C TYR A 218 6.12 16.44 -7.24
N GLN A 219 6.38 15.41 -6.44
CA GLN A 219 6.13 15.43 -5.00
C GLN A 219 7.32 14.98 -4.13
N GLY A 220 8.41 14.51 -4.74
CA GLY A 220 9.63 14.13 -4.03
C GLY A 220 9.54 12.85 -3.20
N ASN A 221 8.48 12.06 -3.38
CA ASN A 221 8.28 10.78 -2.70
C ASN A 221 7.44 9.85 -3.58
N ALA A 222 7.67 8.54 -3.43
CA ALA A 222 6.92 7.53 -4.19
C ALA A 222 5.41 7.55 -3.87
N ALA A 223 5.01 7.82 -2.63
CA ALA A 223 3.61 7.84 -2.21
C ALA A 223 3.30 8.99 -1.25
N VAL A 224 2.29 9.79 -1.59
CA VAL A 224 1.70 10.79 -0.70
C VAL A 224 0.21 10.50 -0.55
N ASN A 225 -0.22 10.23 0.67
CA ASN A 225 -1.62 9.97 1.01
C ASN A 225 -2.33 11.28 1.36
N TYR A 226 -3.49 11.53 0.79
CA TYR A 226 -4.32 12.69 1.08
C TYR A 226 -5.41 12.28 2.07
N THR A 227 -5.31 12.80 3.29
CA THR A 227 -6.09 12.29 4.42
C THR A 227 -7.31 13.14 4.78
N ASP A 228 -7.48 14.28 4.12
CA ASP A 228 -8.70 15.08 4.21
C ASP A 228 -9.84 14.54 3.33
N ASN A 229 -11.07 14.98 3.57
CA ASN A 229 -12.27 14.61 2.80
C ASN A 229 -12.51 15.49 1.56
N GLU A 230 -11.83 16.63 1.43
CA GLU A 230 -12.05 17.60 0.35
C GLU A 230 -11.29 17.18 -0.92
N THR A 231 -10.12 16.56 -0.76
CA THR A 231 -9.32 16.03 -1.85
C THR A 231 -9.95 14.72 -2.36
N PRO A 232 -10.33 14.63 -3.66
CA PRO A 232 -11.09 13.48 -4.14
C PRO A 232 -10.31 12.18 -4.27
N TRP A 233 -8.97 12.23 -4.42
CA TRP A 233 -8.11 11.05 -4.44
C TRP A 233 -7.62 10.68 -3.05
N THR A 234 -7.32 9.41 -2.85
CA THR A 234 -6.75 8.89 -1.59
C THR A 234 -5.25 9.06 -1.56
N ARG A 235 -4.59 8.91 -2.72
CA ARG A 235 -3.14 8.90 -2.82
C ARG A 235 -2.67 9.37 -4.19
N ILE A 236 -1.48 10.00 -4.23
CA ILE A 236 -0.72 10.15 -5.47
C ILE A 236 0.53 9.30 -5.37
N ILE A 237 0.76 8.49 -6.40
CA ILE A 237 1.97 7.70 -6.59
C ILE A 237 2.83 8.41 -7.63
N GLU A 238 4.09 8.68 -7.34
CA GLU A 238 5.10 9.13 -8.29
C GLU A 238 6.09 8.00 -8.55
N HIS A 239 5.89 7.28 -9.65
CA HIS A 239 6.46 5.96 -9.90
C HIS A 239 7.98 5.93 -9.97
N LYS A 240 8.63 6.97 -10.49
CA LYS A 240 10.10 7.00 -10.62
C LYS A 240 10.83 6.88 -9.28
N TRP A 241 10.20 7.28 -8.16
CA TRP A 241 10.84 7.24 -6.85
C TRP A 241 10.96 5.83 -6.27
N PHE A 242 10.28 4.83 -6.82
CA PHE A 242 10.55 3.43 -6.49
C PHE A 242 11.96 2.99 -6.91
N GLU A 243 12.55 3.66 -7.91
CA GLU A 243 13.89 3.43 -8.44
C GLU A 243 14.79 4.66 -8.32
N PHE A 244 14.54 5.50 -7.28
CA PHE A 244 15.35 6.67 -6.91
C PHE A 244 15.46 7.74 -8.02
N GLY A 245 14.48 7.79 -8.93
CA GLY A 245 14.47 8.75 -10.03
C GLY A 245 15.53 8.51 -11.11
N LYS A 246 16.09 7.30 -11.17
CA LYS A 246 17.14 6.91 -12.12
C LYS A 246 16.60 5.95 -13.18
N ASP A 247 17.22 5.96 -14.36
CA ASP A 247 17.07 4.92 -15.36
C ASP A 247 18.00 3.71 -15.08
N GLU A 248 17.96 2.71 -15.96
CA GLU A 248 18.81 1.51 -15.85
C GLU A 248 20.32 1.79 -15.95
N GLU A 249 20.70 2.92 -16.54
CA GLU A 249 22.10 3.37 -16.65
C GLU A 249 22.52 4.26 -15.48
N GLY A 250 21.60 4.53 -14.53
CA GLY A 250 21.83 5.38 -13.36
C GLY A 250 21.74 6.89 -13.65
N LYS A 251 21.22 7.30 -14.82
CA LYS A 251 21.02 8.69 -15.18
C LYS A 251 19.70 9.22 -14.60
N ASP A 252 19.67 10.52 -14.30
CA ASP A 252 18.44 11.17 -13.81
C ASP A 252 17.36 11.21 -14.89
N LEU A 253 16.17 10.70 -14.53
CA LEU A 253 14.98 10.79 -15.37
C LEU A 253 14.45 12.24 -15.37
N ARG A 254 14.26 12.81 -16.56
CA ARG A 254 13.80 14.20 -16.73
C ARG A 254 12.30 14.37 -16.62
N LYS A 255 11.55 13.28 -16.89
CA LYS A 255 10.09 13.21 -16.76
C LYS A 255 9.70 12.42 -15.54
N THR A 256 8.45 12.54 -15.15
CA THR A 256 7.85 11.70 -14.11
C THR A 256 6.48 11.19 -14.54
N ILE A 257 6.04 10.11 -13.90
CA ILE A 257 4.68 9.57 -14.04
C ILE A 257 4.03 9.59 -12.67
N ILE A 258 2.85 10.18 -12.61
CA ILE A 258 2.00 10.15 -11.42
C ILE A 258 0.74 9.35 -11.67
N SER A 259 0.24 8.71 -10.61
CA SER A 259 -1.09 8.08 -10.57
C SER A 259 -1.88 8.64 -9.40
N LYS A 260 -3.03 9.24 -9.67
CA LYS A 260 -4.02 9.58 -8.65
C LYS A 260 -4.91 8.37 -8.43
N GLU A 261 -5.03 7.93 -7.18
CA GLU A 261 -5.80 6.75 -6.76
C GLU A 261 -7.13 7.19 -6.11
N TYR A 262 -8.25 6.64 -6.61
CA TYR A 262 -9.61 6.94 -6.15
C TYR A 262 -10.30 5.69 -5.64
#